data_6e727d53194d52fa0edc62d979f1ac4f
#
_entry.id   6e727d53194d52fa0edc62d979f1ac4f
#
_cell.length_a   1.000
_cell.length_b   1.000
_cell.length_c   1.000
_cell.angle_alpha   90.00
_cell.angle_beta   90.00
_cell.angle_gamma   90.00
#
_symmetry.space_group_name_H-M   'P 1'
#
loop_
_entity.id
_entity.type
_entity.pdbx_description
1 polymer ?
#
loop_
_entity_poly.entity_id
_entity_poly.type
_entity_poly.pdbx_seq_one_letter_code
_entity_poly.pdbx_strand_id
1 'polypeptide(L)'
;MLVDSFNRVIDYIRVSVTKQCNFRCQYCMPTTPLDFFDDEELLPLDNVLEFLKIAIDEGVKKIRITGGEPLLRKGLDEFIAKLHAYNKEVALVLSTNGFLLKKMAKDLKNAGLSRVNVSLDSLKSDRVLKISQKDALKNTLEGIEESLKVG
;
A
#
# COMPACT_ATOMS: atom_id res chain seq x y z
N MET A 1 -0.98 -15.24 20.30
CA MET A 1 0.18 -14.28 20.19
C MET A 1 1.27 -14.93 19.36
N LEU A 2 1.68 -14.32 18.28
CA LEU A 2 2.74 -14.81 17.40
C LEU A 2 4.12 -14.47 17.99
N VAL A 3 4.94 -15.49 18.24
CA VAL A 3 6.30 -15.34 18.78
C VAL A 3 7.26 -16.17 17.94
N ASP A 4 8.38 -15.58 17.53
CA ASP A 4 9.39 -16.30 16.76
C ASP A 4 10.34 -17.13 17.66
N SER A 5 11.25 -17.87 17.03
CA SER A 5 12.24 -18.71 17.74
C SER A 5 13.25 -17.92 18.60
N PHE A 6 13.28 -16.57 18.49
CA PHE A 6 14.11 -15.67 19.28
C PHE A 6 13.31 -14.94 20.36
N ASN A 7 12.07 -15.37 20.66
CA ASN A 7 11.16 -14.75 21.61
C ASN A 7 10.73 -13.32 21.24
N ARG A 8 10.76 -12.96 19.95
CA ARG A 8 10.25 -11.66 19.49
C ARG A 8 8.77 -11.78 19.19
N VAL A 9 7.98 -10.85 19.72
CA VAL A 9 6.55 -10.76 19.41
C VAL A 9 6.38 -10.19 18.00
N ILE A 10 5.60 -10.88 17.16
CA ILE A 10 5.25 -10.45 15.81
C ILE A 10 3.89 -9.77 15.87
N ASP A 11 3.88 -8.47 15.99
CA ASP A 11 2.68 -7.63 16.06
C ASP A 11 2.48 -6.74 14.82
N TYR A 12 3.35 -6.90 13.81
CA TYR A 12 3.35 -6.14 12.57
C TYR A 12 3.49 -7.04 11.35
N ILE A 13 2.56 -6.90 10.39
CA ILE A 13 2.57 -7.62 9.11
C ILE A 13 2.64 -6.63 7.95
N ARG A 14 3.40 -6.99 6.92
CA ARG A 14 3.35 -6.34 5.60
C ARG A 14 2.72 -7.30 4.61
N VAL A 15 1.72 -6.83 3.87
CA VAL A 15 1.02 -7.61 2.85
C VAL A 15 1.13 -6.92 1.49
N SER A 16 1.61 -7.67 0.49
CA SER A 16 1.64 -7.23 -0.90
C SER A 16 0.32 -7.63 -1.57
N VAL A 17 -0.44 -6.66 -2.05
CA VAL A 17 -1.76 -6.89 -2.66
C VAL A 17 -1.75 -6.90 -4.18
N THR A 18 -0.63 -6.52 -4.80
CA THR A 18 -0.44 -6.54 -6.26
C THR A 18 1.04 -6.56 -6.64
N LYS A 19 1.34 -7.16 -7.78
CA LYS A 19 2.66 -7.06 -8.43
C LYS A 19 2.76 -5.83 -9.34
N GLN A 20 1.62 -5.28 -9.78
CA GLN A 20 1.57 -4.16 -10.73
C GLN A 20 2.06 -2.86 -10.11
N CYS A 21 2.77 -2.07 -10.91
CA CYS A 21 3.18 -0.72 -10.56
C CYS A 21 3.11 0.17 -11.81
N ASN A 22 2.67 1.40 -11.64
CA ASN A 22 2.65 2.43 -12.68
C ASN A 22 3.98 3.20 -12.83
N PHE A 23 4.99 2.85 -12.01
CA PHE A 23 6.38 3.34 -12.10
C PHE A 23 7.31 2.20 -12.53
N ARG A 24 8.52 2.57 -13.00
CA ARG A 24 9.61 1.65 -13.32
C ARG A 24 10.89 2.14 -12.68
N CYS A 25 10.87 2.23 -11.34
CA CYS A 25 12.02 2.73 -10.60
C CYS A 25 13.24 1.84 -10.81
N GLN A 26 14.36 2.46 -11.18
CA GLN A 26 15.60 1.77 -11.56
C GLN A 26 16.13 0.81 -10.47
N TYR A 27 15.87 1.12 -9.20
CA TYR A 27 16.31 0.32 -8.05
C TYR A 27 15.28 -0.74 -7.61
N CYS A 28 14.05 -0.73 -8.14
CA CYS A 28 12.97 -1.57 -7.66
C CYS A 28 12.47 -2.56 -8.70
N MET A 29 12.14 -2.08 -9.89
CA MET A 29 11.57 -2.89 -10.96
C MET A 29 12.49 -2.89 -12.17
N PRO A 30 12.99 -4.07 -12.57
CA PRO A 30 13.70 -4.19 -13.84
C PRO A 30 12.76 -3.83 -14.99
N THR A 31 13.33 -3.37 -16.11
CA THR A 31 12.63 -3.13 -17.37
C THR A 31 12.24 -4.47 -18.05
N THR A 32 11.61 -5.36 -17.31
CA THR A 32 11.17 -6.67 -17.79
C THR A 32 9.84 -6.56 -18.55
N PRO A 33 9.56 -7.47 -19.49
CA PRO A 33 8.30 -7.49 -20.23
C PRO A 33 7.06 -7.50 -19.33
N LEU A 34 5.95 -7.02 -19.88
CA LEU A 34 4.66 -6.88 -19.18
C LEU A 34 4.12 -8.18 -18.58
N ASP A 35 4.52 -9.32 -19.11
CA ASP A 35 4.13 -10.68 -18.68
C ASP A 35 4.50 -10.98 -17.22
N PHE A 36 5.47 -10.25 -16.65
CA PHE A 36 5.83 -10.36 -15.23
C PHE A 36 4.77 -9.76 -14.29
N PHE A 37 3.81 -9.02 -14.82
CA PHE A 37 2.82 -8.23 -14.08
C PHE A 37 1.40 -8.74 -14.22
N ASP A 38 1.23 -9.98 -14.66
CA ASP A 38 -0.11 -10.58 -14.76
C ASP A 38 -0.70 -10.77 -13.36
N ASP A 39 -1.92 -10.24 -13.17
CA ASP A 39 -2.66 -10.34 -11.91
C ASP A 39 -3.45 -11.66 -11.80
N GLU A 40 -3.43 -12.53 -12.81
CA GLU A 40 -4.19 -13.79 -12.83
C GLU A 40 -3.81 -14.74 -11.68
N GLU A 41 -2.58 -14.63 -11.17
CA GLU A 41 -2.09 -15.44 -10.05
C GLU A 41 -2.25 -14.78 -8.67
N LEU A 42 -2.83 -13.58 -8.59
CA LEU A 42 -3.01 -12.91 -7.30
C LEU A 42 -4.14 -13.55 -6.48
N LEU A 43 -3.88 -13.76 -5.21
CA LEU A 43 -4.91 -14.16 -4.27
C LEU A 43 -6.06 -13.14 -4.27
N PRO A 44 -7.33 -13.59 -4.27
CA PRO A 44 -8.47 -12.72 -4.02
C PRO A 44 -8.30 -11.95 -2.70
N LEU A 45 -8.70 -10.67 -2.68
CA LEU A 45 -8.59 -9.86 -1.46
C LEU A 45 -9.38 -10.44 -0.27
N ASP A 46 -10.46 -11.17 -0.53
CA ASP A 46 -11.22 -11.84 0.52
C ASP A 46 -10.41 -12.98 1.19
N ASN A 47 -9.58 -13.71 0.45
CA ASN A 47 -8.69 -14.72 1.03
C ASN A 47 -7.58 -14.06 1.88
N VAL A 48 -7.04 -12.93 1.41
CA VAL A 48 -6.07 -12.13 2.16
C VAL A 48 -6.71 -11.59 3.44
N LEU A 49 -7.97 -11.14 3.36
CA LEU A 49 -8.74 -10.64 4.49
C LEU A 49 -8.90 -11.71 5.58
N GLU A 50 -9.28 -12.94 5.22
CA GLU A 50 -9.43 -14.03 6.19
C GLU A 50 -8.11 -14.37 6.89
N PHE A 51 -7.00 -14.42 6.14
CA PHE A 51 -5.67 -14.59 6.74
C PHE A 51 -5.35 -13.47 7.74
N LEU A 52 -5.63 -12.20 7.38
CA LEU A 52 -5.32 -11.07 8.23
C LEU A 52 -6.21 -11.01 9.48
N LYS A 53 -7.45 -11.46 9.41
CA LYS A 53 -8.33 -11.60 10.59
C LYS A 53 -7.71 -12.59 11.60
N ILE A 54 -7.26 -13.76 11.14
CA ILE A 54 -6.57 -14.74 11.99
C ILE A 54 -5.32 -14.10 12.62
N ALA A 55 -4.54 -13.38 11.84
CA ALA A 55 -3.35 -12.70 12.35
C ALA A 55 -3.67 -11.63 13.41
N ILE A 56 -4.77 -10.90 13.24
CA ILE A 56 -5.27 -9.92 14.22
C ILE A 56 -5.67 -10.61 15.52
N ASP A 57 -6.40 -11.73 15.44
CA ASP A 57 -6.80 -12.53 16.61
C ASP A 57 -5.57 -13.09 17.35
N GLU A 58 -4.50 -13.38 16.62
CA GLU A 58 -3.21 -13.80 17.17
C GLU A 58 -2.36 -12.65 17.72
N GLY A 59 -2.86 -11.40 17.66
CA GLY A 59 -2.25 -10.25 18.34
C GLY A 59 -1.50 -9.28 17.43
N VAL A 60 -1.69 -9.34 16.13
CA VAL A 60 -1.16 -8.34 15.20
C VAL A 60 -1.88 -7.00 15.42
N LYS A 61 -1.11 -5.94 15.63
CA LYS A 61 -1.58 -4.57 15.92
C LYS A 61 -1.42 -3.62 14.75
N LYS A 62 -0.63 -4.00 13.74
CA LYS A 62 -0.34 -3.13 12.62
C LYS A 62 -0.24 -3.94 11.32
N ILE A 63 -0.96 -3.49 10.30
CA ILE A 63 -0.92 -4.05 8.97
C ILE A 63 -0.48 -2.97 7.98
N ARG A 64 0.60 -3.24 7.24
CA ARG A 64 1.06 -2.37 6.16
C ARG A 64 0.70 -2.99 4.82
N ILE A 65 -0.18 -2.34 4.11
CA ILE A 65 -0.57 -2.69 2.75
C ILE A 65 0.46 -2.10 1.79
N THR A 66 0.98 -2.94 0.93
CA THR A 66 2.02 -2.61 -0.05
C THR A 66 1.81 -3.41 -1.33
N GLY A 67 2.81 -3.47 -2.20
CA GLY A 67 2.78 -4.21 -3.46
C GLY A 67 3.82 -3.63 -4.41
N GLY A 68 3.55 -3.69 -5.72
CA GLY A 68 4.09 -2.75 -6.65
C GLY A 68 3.55 -1.36 -6.29
N GLU A 69 2.38 -1.01 -6.81
CA GLU A 69 1.62 0.15 -6.35
C GLU A 69 0.22 -0.31 -5.88
N PRO A 70 -0.04 -0.34 -4.57
CA PRO A 70 -1.30 -0.89 -4.03
C PRO A 70 -2.55 -0.14 -4.48
N LEU A 71 -2.45 1.16 -4.81
CA LEU A 71 -3.57 1.96 -5.31
C LEU A 71 -4.07 1.52 -6.70
N LEU A 72 -3.34 0.64 -7.38
CA LEU A 72 -3.81 0.00 -8.61
C LEU A 72 -4.74 -1.20 -8.35
N ARG A 73 -4.71 -1.78 -7.14
CA ARG A 73 -5.56 -2.93 -6.81
C ARG A 73 -7.02 -2.52 -6.66
N LYS A 74 -7.88 -3.03 -7.54
CA LYS A 74 -9.34 -2.81 -7.47
C LYS A 74 -9.90 -3.37 -6.16
N GLY A 75 -10.83 -2.63 -5.53
CA GLY A 75 -11.46 -3.03 -4.27
C GLY A 75 -10.59 -2.84 -3.03
N LEU A 76 -9.48 -2.09 -3.13
CA LEU A 76 -8.59 -1.84 -2.01
C LEU A 76 -9.26 -1.08 -0.87
N ASP A 77 -10.09 -0.10 -1.18
CA ASP A 77 -10.87 0.69 -0.22
C ASP A 77 -11.87 -0.18 0.54
N GLU A 78 -12.61 -1.04 -0.15
CA GLU A 78 -13.52 -2.01 0.49
C GLU A 78 -12.76 -3.00 1.38
N PHE A 79 -11.60 -3.48 0.93
CA PHE A 79 -10.73 -4.35 1.71
C PHE A 79 -10.26 -3.68 3.00
N ILE A 80 -9.82 -2.42 2.93
CA ILE A 80 -9.43 -1.62 4.11
C ILE A 80 -10.64 -1.43 5.04
N ALA A 81 -11.82 -1.12 4.50
CA ALA A 81 -13.03 -0.94 5.28
C ALA A 81 -13.44 -2.22 6.03
N LYS A 82 -13.34 -3.39 5.39
CA LYS A 82 -13.61 -4.69 6.01
C LYS A 82 -12.62 -4.99 7.15
N LEU A 83 -11.32 -4.70 6.97
CA LEU A 83 -10.31 -4.85 8.01
C LEU A 83 -10.56 -3.92 9.20
N HIS A 84 -10.84 -2.65 8.93
CA HIS A 84 -11.13 -1.65 9.96
C HIS A 84 -12.42 -2.00 10.74
N ALA A 85 -13.45 -2.48 10.06
CA ALA A 85 -14.69 -2.92 10.69
C ALA A 85 -14.47 -4.15 11.59
N TYR A 86 -13.54 -5.05 11.22
CA TYR A 86 -13.22 -6.24 12.01
C TYR A 86 -12.54 -5.87 13.33
N ASN A 87 -11.54 -4.99 13.30
CA ASN A 87 -10.89 -4.50 14.51
C ASN A 87 -10.36 -3.06 14.33
N LYS A 88 -10.98 -2.11 15.02
CA LYS A 88 -10.67 -0.67 14.94
C LYS A 88 -9.35 -0.28 15.60
N GLU A 89 -8.81 -1.14 16.48
CA GLU A 89 -7.56 -0.88 17.18
C GLU A 89 -6.32 -1.20 16.33
N VAL A 90 -6.50 -1.94 15.23
CA VAL A 90 -5.40 -2.28 14.34
C VAL A 90 -5.04 -1.09 13.46
N ALA A 91 -3.77 -0.70 13.49
CA ALA A 91 -3.27 0.38 12.65
C ALA A 91 -3.12 -0.09 11.19
N LEU A 92 -3.96 0.43 10.30
CA LEU A 92 -3.89 0.16 8.85
C LEU A 92 -3.03 1.23 8.18
N VAL A 93 -1.93 0.83 7.57
CA VAL A 93 -0.94 1.71 6.95
C VAL A 93 -0.77 1.33 5.48
N LEU A 94 -0.66 2.31 4.61
CA LEU A 94 -0.43 2.12 3.17
C LEU A 94 0.96 2.66 2.78
N SER A 95 1.71 1.91 1.96
CA SER A 95 2.90 2.42 1.27
C SER A 95 2.59 2.60 -0.21
N THR A 96 2.79 3.81 -0.73
CA THR A 96 2.42 4.18 -2.11
C THR A 96 3.43 5.13 -2.73
N ASN A 97 3.51 5.18 -4.05
CA ASN A 97 4.24 6.21 -4.78
C ASN A 97 3.47 7.55 -4.84
N GLY A 98 2.24 7.59 -4.35
CA GLY A 98 1.43 8.80 -4.23
C GLY A 98 0.76 9.30 -5.52
N PHE A 99 1.06 8.72 -6.68
CA PHE A 99 0.56 9.23 -7.97
C PHE A 99 -0.97 9.26 -8.07
N LEU A 100 -1.64 8.25 -7.51
CA LEU A 100 -3.11 8.15 -7.51
C LEU A 100 -3.76 8.68 -6.22
N LEU A 101 -2.96 9.04 -5.24
CA LEU A 101 -3.41 9.33 -3.88
C LEU A 101 -4.38 10.52 -3.82
N LYS A 102 -4.19 11.57 -4.65
CA LYS A 102 -5.11 12.71 -4.74
C LYS A 102 -6.56 12.28 -4.97
N LYS A 103 -6.78 11.27 -5.81
CA LYS A 103 -8.13 10.78 -6.16
C LYS A 103 -8.72 9.87 -5.09
N MET A 104 -7.89 9.21 -4.30
CA MET A 104 -8.30 8.13 -3.41
C MET A 104 -8.18 8.48 -1.92
N ALA A 105 -7.50 9.56 -1.56
CA ALA A 105 -7.20 9.90 -0.16
C ALA A 105 -8.46 9.94 0.72
N LYS A 106 -9.53 10.57 0.24
CA LYS A 106 -10.79 10.69 0.98
C LYS A 106 -11.46 9.34 1.21
N ASP A 107 -11.51 8.48 0.19
CA ASP A 107 -12.15 7.16 0.28
C ASP A 107 -11.33 6.24 1.18
N LEU A 108 -10.00 6.28 1.07
CA LEU A 108 -9.10 5.54 1.96
C LEU A 108 -9.23 5.98 3.43
N LYS A 109 -9.35 7.28 3.68
CA LYS A 109 -9.60 7.81 5.02
C LYS A 109 -10.94 7.32 5.56
N ASN A 110 -12.01 7.41 4.78
CA ASN A 110 -13.33 6.93 5.16
C ASN A 110 -13.36 5.41 5.39
N ALA A 111 -12.55 4.65 4.65
CA ALA A 111 -12.38 3.22 4.86
C ALA A 111 -11.64 2.85 6.16
N GLY A 112 -11.04 3.83 6.86
CA GLY A 112 -10.35 3.61 8.13
C GLY A 112 -8.84 3.48 8.01
N LEU A 113 -8.25 3.90 6.88
CA LEU A 113 -6.79 3.97 6.76
C LEU A 113 -6.23 5.00 7.74
N SER A 114 -5.28 4.59 8.58
CA SER A 114 -4.74 5.45 9.65
C SER A 114 -3.51 6.24 9.22
N ARG A 115 -2.78 5.78 8.19
CA ARG A 115 -1.53 6.41 7.75
C ARG A 115 -1.16 6.04 6.32
N VAL A 116 -0.60 7.00 5.59
CA VAL A 116 0.10 6.75 4.32
C VAL A 116 1.59 7.03 4.45
N ASN A 117 2.40 6.19 3.83
CA ASN A 117 3.82 6.41 3.61
C ASN A 117 4.01 6.66 2.11
N VAL A 118 4.36 7.87 1.74
CA VAL A 118 4.59 8.23 0.33
C VAL A 118 6.07 8.12 0.00
N SER A 119 6.40 7.33 -1.02
CA SER A 119 7.76 7.23 -1.55
C SER A 119 8.02 8.34 -2.55
N LEU A 120 8.97 9.23 -2.24
CA LEU A 120 9.38 10.34 -3.11
C LEU A 120 10.88 10.56 -3.00
N ASP A 121 11.61 10.25 -4.06
CA ASP A 121 13.08 10.26 -4.06
C ASP A 121 13.67 11.67 -4.22
N SER A 122 12.94 12.60 -4.83
CA SER A 122 13.43 13.96 -5.09
C SER A 122 12.29 14.96 -5.25
N LEU A 123 12.57 16.22 -4.93
CA LEU A 123 11.71 17.36 -5.25
C LEU A 123 12.06 18.03 -6.59
N LYS A 124 12.95 17.42 -7.38
CA LYS A 124 13.32 17.86 -8.72
C LYS A 124 12.70 16.96 -9.76
N SER A 125 11.89 17.53 -10.66
CA SER A 125 11.10 16.78 -11.65
C SER A 125 11.97 15.92 -12.57
N ASP A 126 13.10 16.45 -13.03
CA ASP A 126 14.06 15.72 -13.87
C ASP A 126 14.62 14.46 -13.17
N ARG A 127 14.89 14.56 -11.87
CA ARG A 127 15.37 13.42 -11.06
C ARG A 127 14.27 12.39 -10.83
N VAL A 128 13.05 12.83 -10.51
CA VAL A 128 11.91 11.92 -10.36
C VAL A 128 11.67 11.16 -11.66
N LEU A 129 11.62 11.86 -12.80
CA LEU A 129 11.47 11.25 -14.11
C LEU A 129 12.59 10.24 -14.40
N LYS A 130 13.84 10.58 -14.13
CA LYS A 130 14.99 9.71 -14.35
C LYS A 130 14.92 8.43 -13.50
N ILE A 131 14.56 8.55 -12.23
CA ILE A 131 14.53 7.42 -11.27
C ILE A 131 13.33 6.53 -11.52
N SER A 132 12.13 7.11 -11.59
CA SER A 132 10.85 6.37 -11.66
C SER A 132 10.40 6.04 -13.09
N GLN A 133 11.05 6.63 -14.10
CA GLN A 133 10.65 6.60 -15.51
C GLN A 133 9.21 7.11 -15.74
N LYS A 134 8.76 8.00 -14.84
CA LYS A 134 7.43 8.61 -14.88
C LYS A 134 7.53 10.08 -14.51
N ASP A 135 6.91 10.96 -15.29
CA ASP A 135 6.71 12.37 -14.88
C ASP A 135 5.60 12.41 -13.82
N ALA A 136 6.01 12.32 -12.57
CA ALA A 136 5.11 12.04 -11.47
C ALA A 136 5.15 13.05 -10.33
N LEU A 137 6.15 13.95 -10.28
CA LEU A 137 6.36 14.81 -9.13
C LEU A 137 5.11 15.60 -8.76
N LYS A 138 4.48 16.26 -9.75
CA LYS A 138 3.28 17.05 -9.52
C LYS A 138 2.16 16.23 -8.91
N ASN A 139 1.85 15.07 -9.50
CA ASN A 139 0.79 14.17 -9.01
C ASN A 139 1.06 13.66 -7.60
N THR A 140 2.31 13.30 -7.31
CA THR A 140 2.70 12.83 -5.97
C THR A 140 2.56 13.93 -4.93
N LEU A 141 2.99 15.15 -5.22
CA LEU A 141 2.85 16.31 -4.32
C LEU A 141 1.38 16.65 -4.07
N GLU A 142 0.56 16.70 -5.12
CA GLU A 142 -0.88 16.91 -4.99
C GLU A 142 -1.55 15.81 -4.15
N GLY A 143 -1.08 14.56 -4.27
CA GLY A 143 -1.53 13.44 -3.44
C GLY A 143 -1.18 13.61 -1.96
N ILE A 144 0.03 14.09 -1.66
CA ILE A 144 0.46 14.42 -0.29
C ILE A 144 -0.41 15.54 0.29
N GLU A 145 -0.58 16.64 -0.47
CA GLU A 145 -1.42 17.77 -0.05
C GLU A 145 -2.85 17.35 0.26
N GLU A 146 -3.46 16.52 -0.60
CA GLU A 146 -4.80 16.02 -0.38
C GLU A 146 -4.88 15.13 0.87
N SER A 147 -3.88 14.28 1.09
CA SER A 147 -3.81 13.45 2.30
C SER A 147 -3.75 14.28 3.58
N LEU A 148 -3.03 15.40 3.57
CA LEU A 148 -2.97 16.31 4.70
C LEU A 148 -4.31 17.05 4.95
N LYS A 149 -5.08 17.33 3.89
CA LYS A 149 -6.41 17.96 4.01
C LYS A 149 -7.45 17.03 4.61
N VAL A 150 -7.40 15.75 4.26
CA VAL A 150 -8.38 14.78 4.76
C VAL A 150 -8.01 14.20 6.13
N GLY A 151 -6.80 14.47 6.64
CA GLY A 151 -6.33 14.03 7.97
C GLY A 151 -5.76 12.64 7.98
#